data_9e97cf44fa0a0d25e0e88ea602b30484
#
_entry.id   9e97cf44fa0a0d25e0e88ea602b30484
#
_cell.length_a   1.000
_cell.length_b   1.000
_cell.length_c   1.000
_cell.angle_alpha   90.00
_cell.angle_beta   90.00
_cell.angle_gamma   90.00
#
_symmetry.space_group_name_H-M   'P 1'
#
loop_
_entity.id
_entity.type
_entity.pdbx_description
1 polymer ?
#
loop_
_entity_poly.entity_id
_entity_poly.type
_entity_poly.pdbx_seq_one_letter_code
_entity_poly.pdbx_strand_id
1 'polypeptide(L)'
;MSNGRLLDPSRPMVALTFDDGPYAPVGNRIMDCMEKYNGRGTFFVVGNRVNSFQEELRRMQAAGHEIANHSYSHKYLQKLGAEQIRNEVEGCNQAVAAVTGVSPALMRLPGGSYNAAVLANIHQPIILWNIDTRDWATKNAAQTAAAVIGKVKDGDIVLMHELYSSTAQAVEQIAPALTGQGFQLVTVSELIQFRGGAAPGVISYSFPPA
;
A
#
# COMPACT_ATOMS: atom_id res chain seq x y z
N MET A 1 8.78 -4.86 13.45
CA MET A 1 8.73 -3.97 14.64
C MET A 1 7.67 -2.91 14.36
N SER A 2 6.67 -2.77 15.22
CA SER A 2 5.54 -1.85 15.07
C SER A 2 5.95 -0.39 15.37
N ASN A 3 6.86 0.20 14.65
CA ASN A 3 7.30 1.62 14.71
C ASN A 3 6.84 2.42 15.95
N GLY A 4 6.95 1.83 17.15
CA GLY A 4 6.57 2.47 18.43
C GLY A 4 5.07 2.56 18.74
N ARG A 5 4.18 1.98 17.87
CA ARG A 5 2.75 1.90 18.15
C ARG A 5 2.41 0.62 18.91
N LEU A 6 1.53 0.72 19.88
CA LEU A 6 0.90 -0.44 20.51
C LEU A 6 -0.31 -0.85 19.66
N LEU A 7 -0.23 -2.03 19.05
CA LEU A 7 -1.34 -2.66 18.35
C LEU A 7 -1.90 -3.79 19.22
N ASP A 8 -3.20 -3.86 19.29
CA ASP A 8 -3.93 -4.89 20.03
C ASP A 8 -4.38 -6.00 19.05
N PRO A 9 -3.81 -7.22 19.10
CA PRO A 9 -4.15 -8.28 18.17
C PRO A 9 -5.60 -8.80 18.32
N SER A 10 -6.29 -8.49 19.42
CA SER A 10 -7.69 -8.86 19.64
C SER A 10 -8.68 -7.93 18.93
N ARG A 11 -8.24 -6.76 18.49
CA ARG A 11 -9.06 -5.79 17.76
C ARG A 11 -8.92 -5.99 16.25
N PRO A 12 -9.97 -5.71 15.47
CA PRO A 12 -9.92 -5.84 14.02
C PRO A 12 -8.88 -4.88 13.40
N MET A 13 -8.19 -5.35 12.38
CA MET A 13 -7.17 -4.62 11.64
C MET A 13 -7.54 -4.52 10.17
N VAL A 14 -7.23 -3.40 9.53
CA VAL A 14 -7.39 -3.21 8.08
C VAL A 14 -6.22 -2.42 7.52
N ALA A 15 -5.72 -2.84 6.35
CA ALA A 15 -4.67 -2.12 5.64
C ALA A 15 -5.29 -1.21 4.57
N LEU A 16 -5.15 0.11 4.75
CA LEU A 16 -5.42 1.08 3.69
C LEU A 16 -4.15 1.23 2.85
N THR A 17 -4.26 0.95 1.56
CA THR A 17 -3.10 0.94 0.66
C THR A 17 -3.28 1.88 -0.52
N PHE A 18 -2.18 2.48 -0.97
CA PHE A 18 -2.18 3.56 -1.96
C PHE A 18 -1.14 3.29 -3.03
N ASP A 19 -1.58 3.16 -4.28
CA ASP A 19 -0.74 2.89 -5.44
C ASP A 19 -0.36 4.16 -6.20
N ASP A 20 0.62 4.05 -7.11
CA ASP A 20 1.05 5.04 -8.10
C ASP A 20 1.82 6.24 -7.57
N GLY A 21 1.97 6.39 -6.27
CA GLY A 21 2.80 7.44 -5.66
C GLY A 21 4.31 7.25 -5.96
N PRO A 22 5.17 8.09 -5.36
CA PRO A 22 4.83 9.20 -4.48
C PRO A 22 4.24 10.40 -5.23
N TYR A 23 3.30 11.10 -4.58
CA TYR A 23 2.75 12.36 -5.05
C TYR A 23 2.39 13.28 -3.88
N ALA A 24 3.33 14.09 -3.45
CA ALA A 24 3.27 14.89 -2.23
C ALA A 24 1.98 15.71 -1.99
N PRO A 25 1.34 16.31 -3.01
CA PRO A 25 0.09 17.07 -2.79
C PRO A 25 -1.07 16.23 -2.25
N VAL A 26 -1.06 14.92 -2.52
CA VAL A 26 -2.11 13.98 -2.08
C VAL A 26 -1.60 13.10 -0.93
N GLY A 27 -0.40 12.52 -1.06
CA GLY A 27 0.19 11.63 -0.07
C GLY A 27 0.36 12.31 1.30
N ASN A 28 0.84 13.56 1.34
CA ASN A 28 0.95 14.29 2.60
C ASN A 28 -0.40 14.44 3.31
N ARG A 29 -1.46 14.74 2.58
CA ARG A 29 -2.81 14.88 3.14
C ARG A 29 -3.37 13.55 3.64
N ILE A 30 -3.08 12.45 2.94
CA ILE A 30 -3.43 11.09 3.38
C ILE A 30 -2.70 10.76 4.68
N MET A 31 -1.38 11.01 4.75
CA MET A 31 -0.57 10.75 5.95
C MET A 31 -1.05 11.58 7.14
N ASP A 32 -1.29 12.89 6.97
CA ASP A 32 -1.82 13.76 8.01
C ASP A 32 -3.11 13.20 8.63
N CYS A 33 -4.02 12.73 7.76
CA CYS A 33 -5.26 12.14 8.22
C CYS A 33 -5.04 10.82 8.97
N MET A 34 -4.24 9.91 8.38
CA MET A 34 -3.95 8.61 9.00
C MET A 34 -3.30 8.78 10.38
N GLU A 35 -2.30 9.65 10.49
CA GLU A 35 -1.57 9.92 11.74
C GLU A 35 -2.48 10.47 12.84
N LYS A 36 -3.42 11.35 12.48
CA LYS A 36 -4.43 11.91 13.42
C LYS A 36 -5.25 10.82 14.12
N TYR A 37 -5.48 9.69 13.46
CA TYR A 37 -6.22 8.55 13.99
C TYR A 37 -5.31 7.39 14.40
N ASN A 38 -4.03 7.68 14.69
CA ASN A 38 -3.01 6.69 15.04
C ASN A 38 -2.88 5.56 14.01
N GLY A 39 -3.25 5.81 12.76
CA GLY A 39 -3.18 4.88 11.64
C GLY A 39 -1.86 4.97 10.89
N ARG A 40 -1.53 3.91 10.16
CA ARG A 40 -0.45 3.88 9.17
C ARG A 40 -0.95 3.19 7.92
N GLY A 41 -0.55 3.70 6.76
CA GLY A 41 -0.86 3.13 5.46
C GLY A 41 0.36 2.49 4.82
N THR A 42 0.12 1.70 3.76
CA THR A 42 1.17 1.17 2.89
C THR A 42 1.06 1.85 1.53
N PHE A 43 2.17 2.44 1.08
CA PHE A 43 2.29 3.16 -0.19
C PHE A 43 3.11 2.33 -1.16
N PHE A 44 2.47 1.84 -2.22
CA PHE A 44 3.13 1.12 -3.31
C PHE A 44 3.61 2.13 -4.35
N VAL A 45 4.89 2.48 -4.26
CA VAL A 45 5.46 3.60 -5.01
C VAL A 45 6.08 3.16 -6.34
N VAL A 46 5.96 4.02 -7.34
CA VAL A 46 6.57 3.85 -8.67
C VAL A 46 7.97 4.43 -8.66
N GLY A 47 8.98 3.62 -8.97
CA GLY A 47 10.40 3.95 -8.77
C GLY A 47 10.86 5.20 -9.50
N ASN A 48 10.41 5.43 -10.75
CA ASN A 48 10.81 6.61 -11.52
C ASN A 48 10.23 7.94 -11.00
N ARG A 49 9.30 7.89 -10.05
CA ARG A 49 8.74 9.09 -9.38
C ARG A 49 9.53 9.48 -8.13
N VAL A 50 10.27 8.53 -7.54
CA VAL A 50 10.95 8.69 -6.26
C VAL A 50 11.86 9.93 -6.23
N ASN A 51 12.65 10.15 -7.28
CA ASN A 51 13.57 11.28 -7.31
C ASN A 51 12.88 12.66 -7.23
N SER A 52 11.65 12.77 -7.73
CA SER A 52 10.88 14.02 -7.71
C SER A 52 10.20 14.29 -6.36
N PHE A 53 10.09 13.28 -5.48
CA PHE A 53 9.35 13.37 -4.23
C PHE A 53 10.11 12.75 -3.05
N GLN A 54 11.43 12.93 -2.98
CA GLN A 54 12.28 12.33 -1.93
C GLN A 54 11.87 12.73 -0.51
N GLU A 55 11.50 14.00 -0.31
CA GLU A 55 11.08 14.50 1.01
C GLU A 55 9.81 13.79 1.50
N GLU A 56 8.89 13.48 0.60
CA GLU A 56 7.69 12.73 0.93
C GLU A 56 8.02 11.30 1.35
N LEU A 57 8.93 10.61 0.64
CA LEU A 57 9.38 9.28 1.05
C LEU A 57 10.04 9.29 2.43
N ARG A 58 10.90 10.28 2.71
CA ARG A 58 11.52 10.43 4.05
C ARG A 58 10.46 10.65 5.12
N ARG A 59 9.43 11.46 4.82
CA ARG A 59 8.30 11.67 5.73
C ARG A 59 7.51 10.39 5.95
N MET A 60 7.16 9.64 4.88
CA MET A 60 6.47 8.35 4.99
C MET A 60 7.20 7.42 5.96
N GLN A 61 8.51 7.27 5.77
CA GLN A 61 9.35 6.42 6.62
C GLN A 61 9.40 6.94 8.06
N ALA A 62 9.65 8.24 8.26
CA ALA A 62 9.76 8.84 9.60
C ALA A 62 8.46 8.75 10.40
N ALA A 63 7.32 8.87 9.73
CA ALA A 63 6.00 8.73 10.32
C ALA A 63 5.58 7.26 10.55
N GLY A 64 6.38 6.30 10.06
CA GLY A 64 6.13 4.87 10.21
C GLY A 64 5.11 4.29 9.22
N HIS A 65 4.81 5.00 8.14
CA HIS A 65 4.12 4.40 7.00
C HIS A 65 5.03 3.41 6.28
N GLU A 66 4.45 2.43 5.63
CA GLU A 66 5.19 1.44 4.85
C GLU A 66 5.34 1.90 3.40
N ILE A 67 6.57 1.82 2.89
CA ILE A 67 6.87 2.05 1.48
C ILE A 67 7.10 0.68 0.83
N ALA A 68 6.32 0.39 -0.20
CA ALA A 68 6.36 -0.87 -0.92
C ALA A 68 6.59 -0.64 -2.43
N ASN A 69 6.96 -1.68 -3.15
CA ASN A 69 7.33 -1.61 -4.56
C ASN A 69 6.12 -1.71 -5.49
N HIS A 70 6.00 -0.77 -6.46
CA HIS A 70 5.00 -0.80 -7.53
C HIS A 70 5.62 -0.79 -8.93
N SER A 71 6.76 -1.49 -9.11
CA SER A 71 7.64 -1.46 -10.27
C SER A 71 8.32 -0.10 -10.50
N TYR A 72 9.31 -0.09 -11.40
CA TYR A 72 10.05 1.14 -11.68
C TYR A 72 9.27 2.12 -12.56
N SER A 73 8.61 1.64 -13.61
CA SER A 73 7.95 2.48 -14.61
C SER A 73 6.47 2.18 -14.81
N HIS A 74 5.85 1.44 -13.88
CA HIS A 74 4.43 1.07 -13.90
C HIS A 74 4.00 0.32 -15.17
N LYS A 75 4.88 -0.47 -15.78
CA LYS A 75 4.51 -1.32 -16.91
C LYS A 75 3.79 -2.58 -16.46
N TYR A 76 2.87 -3.07 -17.28
CA TYR A 76 2.26 -4.39 -17.07
C TYR A 76 3.34 -5.48 -17.22
N LEU A 77 3.82 -6.02 -16.10
CA LEU A 77 4.97 -6.93 -16.06
C LEU A 77 4.73 -8.20 -16.87
N GLN A 78 3.51 -8.66 -16.99
CA GLN A 78 3.15 -9.83 -17.82
C GLN A 78 3.43 -9.68 -19.32
N LYS A 79 3.70 -8.45 -19.80
CA LYS A 79 4.07 -8.14 -21.18
C LYS A 79 5.58 -8.06 -21.39
N LEU A 80 6.37 -8.29 -20.35
CA LEU A 80 7.82 -8.13 -20.33
C LEU A 80 8.53 -9.50 -20.30
N GLY A 81 9.76 -9.53 -20.81
CA GLY A 81 10.65 -10.67 -20.63
C GLY A 81 11.23 -10.72 -19.20
N ALA A 82 11.77 -11.89 -18.81
CA ALA A 82 12.27 -12.14 -17.46
C ALA A 82 13.27 -11.09 -16.94
N GLU A 83 14.24 -10.70 -17.77
CA GLU A 83 15.22 -9.68 -17.41
C GLU A 83 14.58 -8.31 -17.19
N GLN A 84 13.64 -7.92 -18.05
CA GLN A 84 12.92 -6.66 -17.92
C GLN A 84 12.05 -6.63 -16.64
N ILE A 85 11.44 -7.77 -16.28
CA ILE A 85 10.68 -7.90 -15.03
C ILE A 85 11.60 -7.64 -13.82
N ARG A 86 12.76 -8.31 -13.78
CA ARG A 86 13.75 -8.10 -12.71
C ARG A 86 14.22 -6.65 -12.64
N ASN A 87 14.49 -6.02 -13.79
CA ASN A 87 14.92 -4.62 -13.86
C ASN A 87 13.83 -3.65 -13.36
N GLU A 88 12.56 -3.90 -13.63
CA GLU A 88 11.45 -3.11 -13.10
C GLU A 88 11.32 -3.24 -11.58
N VAL A 89 11.50 -4.44 -11.03
CA VAL A 89 11.44 -4.68 -9.60
C VAL A 89 12.65 -4.07 -8.90
N GLU A 90 13.85 -4.41 -9.34
CA GLU A 90 15.09 -3.98 -8.71
C GLU A 90 15.33 -2.47 -8.86
N GLY A 91 14.98 -1.89 -10.01
CA GLY A 91 15.08 -0.44 -10.21
C GLY A 91 14.23 0.36 -9.21
N CYS A 92 13.04 -0.11 -8.88
CA CYS A 92 12.22 0.50 -7.84
C CYS A 92 12.83 0.30 -6.43
N ASN A 93 13.28 -0.92 -6.11
CA ASN A 93 13.95 -1.21 -4.85
C ASN A 93 15.15 -0.27 -4.61
N GLN A 94 16.02 -0.12 -5.62
CA GLN A 94 17.21 0.74 -5.55
C GLN A 94 16.84 2.22 -5.41
N ALA A 95 15.83 2.69 -6.17
CA ALA A 95 15.38 4.07 -6.08
C ALA A 95 14.87 4.42 -4.67
N VAL A 96 14.05 3.55 -4.08
CA VAL A 96 13.56 3.73 -2.70
C VAL A 96 14.69 3.64 -1.69
N ALA A 97 15.56 2.62 -1.79
CA ALA A 97 16.67 2.43 -0.87
C ALA A 97 17.67 3.60 -0.89
N ALA A 98 17.90 4.22 -2.05
CA ALA A 98 18.76 5.40 -2.17
C ALA A 98 18.28 6.60 -1.35
N VAL A 99 16.97 6.71 -1.11
CA VAL A 99 16.36 7.82 -0.35
C VAL A 99 16.16 7.47 1.11
N THR A 100 15.76 6.22 1.40
CA THR A 100 15.30 5.79 2.72
C THR A 100 16.32 4.93 3.47
N GLY A 101 17.35 4.43 2.77
CA GLY A 101 18.31 3.45 3.31
C GLY A 101 17.76 2.02 3.43
N VAL A 102 16.50 1.78 3.04
CA VAL A 102 15.83 0.47 3.18
C VAL A 102 15.12 0.10 1.89
N SER A 103 15.35 -1.10 1.39
CA SER A 103 14.60 -1.64 0.24
C SER A 103 13.18 -2.04 0.64
N PRO A 104 12.18 -1.84 -0.23
CA PRO A 104 10.83 -2.34 -0.05
C PRO A 104 10.79 -3.86 0.19
N ALA A 105 10.04 -4.28 1.20
CA ALA A 105 9.88 -5.71 1.53
C ALA A 105 8.73 -6.37 0.76
N LEU A 106 7.76 -5.59 0.28
CA LEU A 106 6.55 -6.05 -0.40
C LEU A 106 6.47 -5.49 -1.81
N MET A 107 5.77 -6.21 -2.68
CA MET A 107 5.52 -5.84 -4.07
C MET A 107 4.02 -5.85 -4.37
N ARG A 108 3.54 -4.87 -5.13
CA ARG A 108 2.23 -4.93 -5.81
C ARG A 108 2.43 -4.79 -7.31
N LEU A 109 1.78 -5.67 -8.06
CA LEU A 109 1.88 -5.71 -9.51
C LEU A 109 1.04 -4.60 -10.14
N PRO A 110 1.57 -3.81 -11.11
CA PRO A 110 0.79 -2.83 -11.84
C PRO A 110 -0.46 -3.46 -12.46
N GLY A 111 -1.64 -2.89 -12.11
CA GLY A 111 -2.95 -3.38 -12.52
C GLY A 111 -3.30 -4.78 -11.98
N GLY A 112 -2.59 -5.30 -10.98
CA GLY A 112 -2.83 -6.62 -10.40
C GLY A 112 -2.60 -7.80 -11.34
N SER A 113 -1.97 -7.59 -12.49
CA SER A 113 -1.88 -8.58 -13.57
C SER A 113 -0.59 -9.38 -13.53
N TYR A 114 -0.69 -10.70 -13.67
CA TYR A 114 0.45 -11.62 -13.63
C TYR A 114 0.30 -12.84 -14.54
N ASN A 115 1.42 -13.52 -14.75
CA ASN A 115 1.52 -14.83 -15.38
C ASN A 115 2.66 -15.61 -14.71
N ALA A 116 2.92 -16.84 -15.14
CA ALA A 116 3.97 -17.68 -14.57
C ALA A 116 5.38 -17.04 -14.66
N ALA A 117 5.68 -16.29 -15.74
CA ALA A 117 6.95 -15.61 -15.88
C ALA A 117 7.13 -14.49 -14.84
N VAL A 118 6.06 -13.73 -14.54
CA VAL A 118 6.08 -12.70 -13.51
C VAL A 118 6.38 -13.33 -12.15
N LEU A 119 5.63 -14.36 -11.78
CA LEU A 119 5.79 -15.02 -10.48
C LEU A 119 7.16 -15.65 -10.29
N ALA A 120 7.73 -16.22 -11.36
CA ALA A 120 9.06 -16.83 -11.34
C ALA A 120 10.22 -15.82 -11.17
N ASN A 121 9.96 -14.52 -11.38
CA ASN A 121 11.00 -13.47 -11.34
C ASN A 121 10.80 -12.43 -10.24
N ILE A 122 9.84 -12.64 -9.32
CA ILE A 122 9.61 -11.78 -8.16
C ILE A 122 9.83 -12.59 -6.89
N HIS A 123 10.75 -12.13 -6.04
CA HIS A 123 11.13 -12.80 -4.80
C HIS A 123 10.57 -12.12 -3.54
N GLN A 124 9.84 -11.03 -3.70
CA GLN A 124 9.10 -10.38 -2.63
C GLN A 124 7.71 -11.01 -2.49
N PRO A 125 7.07 -10.99 -1.31
CA PRO A 125 5.65 -11.25 -1.18
C PRO A 125 4.84 -10.29 -2.07
N ILE A 126 3.88 -10.83 -2.80
CA ILE A 126 3.05 -10.07 -3.74
C ILE A 126 1.70 -9.79 -3.08
N ILE A 127 1.41 -8.52 -2.88
CA ILE A 127 0.23 -8.06 -2.16
C ILE A 127 -0.75 -7.41 -3.14
N LEU A 128 -1.86 -8.06 -3.38
CA LEU A 128 -2.99 -7.49 -4.10
C LEU A 128 -4.01 -6.91 -3.10
N TRP A 129 -5.30 -6.99 -3.38
CA TRP A 129 -6.38 -6.43 -2.56
C TRP A 129 -7.64 -7.28 -2.68
N ASN A 130 -8.48 -7.23 -1.69
CA ASN A 130 -9.82 -7.82 -1.73
C ASN A 130 -10.93 -6.77 -1.74
N ILE A 131 -10.59 -5.48 -1.51
CA ILE A 131 -11.52 -4.36 -1.68
C ILE A 131 -10.93 -3.38 -2.68
N ASP A 132 -11.56 -3.28 -3.86
CA ASP A 132 -11.26 -2.27 -4.87
C ASP A 132 -12.24 -1.11 -4.75
N THR A 133 -11.76 0.06 -4.39
CA THR A 133 -12.60 1.26 -4.25
C THR A 133 -12.97 1.88 -5.59
N ARG A 134 -12.23 1.57 -6.67
CA ARG A 134 -12.33 2.17 -7.99
C ARG A 134 -12.22 3.70 -8.00
N ASP A 135 -11.46 4.26 -7.04
CA ASP A 135 -11.22 5.68 -6.88
C ASP A 135 -10.63 6.32 -8.14
N TRP A 136 -9.73 5.59 -8.83
CA TRP A 136 -9.12 5.96 -10.10
C TRP A 136 -10.15 6.17 -11.23
N ALA A 137 -11.27 5.42 -11.22
CA ALA A 137 -12.30 5.50 -12.22
C ALA A 137 -13.37 6.54 -11.88
N THR A 138 -13.82 6.55 -10.62
CA THR A 138 -14.93 7.41 -10.19
C THR A 138 -14.47 8.83 -9.86
N LYS A 139 -13.25 8.99 -9.34
CA LYS A 139 -12.71 10.26 -8.82
C LYS A 139 -13.70 10.98 -7.89
N ASN A 140 -14.44 10.20 -7.11
CA ASN A 140 -15.52 10.66 -6.23
C ASN A 140 -15.27 10.16 -4.81
N ALA A 141 -15.00 11.09 -3.90
CA ALA A 141 -14.67 10.79 -2.50
C ALA A 141 -15.78 10.02 -1.77
N ALA A 142 -17.05 10.38 -1.99
CA ALA A 142 -18.17 9.71 -1.33
C ALA A 142 -18.35 8.26 -1.82
N GLN A 143 -18.17 8.00 -3.12
CA GLN A 143 -18.21 6.64 -3.67
C GLN A 143 -17.03 5.79 -3.18
N THR A 144 -15.82 6.38 -3.12
CA THR A 144 -14.63 5.73 -2.57
C THR A 144 -14.85 5.37 -1.09
N ALA A 145 -15.34 6.31 -0.29
CA ALA A 145 -15.64 6.06 1.13
C ALA A 145 -16.73 4.98 1.32
N ALA A 146 -17.80 5.02 0.52
CA ALA A 146 -18.88 4.04 0.56
C ALA A 146 -18.46 2.63 0.11
N ALA A 147 -17.35 2.49 -0.62
CA ALA A 147 -16.78 1.18 -0.95
C ALA A 147 -16.07 0.52 0.24
N VAL A 148 -15.74 1.28 1.29
CA VAL A 148 -14.96 0.85 2.45
C VAL A 148 -15.79 0.81 3.72
N ILE A 149 -16.44 1.94 4.07
CA ILE A 149 -17.17 2.09 5.35
C ILE A 149 -18.31 1.09 5.44
N GLY A 150 -18.33 0.30 6.52
CA GLY A 150 -19.33 -0.74 6.77
C GLY A 150 -19.18 -2.00 5.92
N LYS A 151 -18.12 -2.12 5.11
CA LYS A 151 -17.87 -3.30 4.27
C LYS A 151 -16.60 -4.04 4.62
N VAL A 152 -15.59 -3.36 5.15
CA VAL A 152 -14.33 -3.97 5.55
C VAL A 152 -14.50 -4.94 6.71
N LYS A 153 -13.68 -5.99 6.69
CA LYS A 153 -13.56 -7.00 7.74
C LYS A 153 -12.13 -7.02 8.26
N ASP A 154 -11.92 -7.71 9.37
CA ASP A 154 -10.58 -7.93 9.92
C ASP A 154 -9.70 -8.66 8.90
N GLY A 155 -8.55 -8.09 8.63
CA GLY A 155 -7.59 -8.64 7.67
C GLY A 155 -7.71 -8.15 6.23
N ASP A 156 -8.66 -7.28 5.93
CA ASP A 156 -8.87 -6.76 4.57
C ASP A 156 -7.75 -5.80 4.14
N ILE A 157 -7.50 -5.82 2.83
CA ILE A 157 -6.58 -4.90 2.13
C ILE A 157 -7.40 -4.08 1.15
N VAL A 158 -7.39 -2.76 1.34
CA VAL A 158 -8.15 -1.80 0.52
C VAL A 158 -7.22 -1.16 -0.50
N LEU A 159 -7.58 -1.24 -1.80
CA LEU A 159 -6.91 -0.53 -2.88
C LEU A 159 -7.45 0.88 -3.04
N MET A 160 -6.56 1.84 -3.03
CA MET A 160 -6.74 3.24 -3.44
C MET A 160 -5.50 3.72 -4.18
N HIS A 161 -5.53 4.94 -4.72
CA HIS A 161 -4.41 5.51 -5.46
C HIS A 161 -4.03 6.90 -4.92
N GLU A 162 -2.72 7.14 -4.79
CA GLU A 162 -2.17 8.37 -4.23
C GLU A 162 -2.27 9.59 -5.16
N LEU A 163 -2.72 9.42 -6.40
CA LEU A 163 -2.71 10.49 -7.41
C LEU A 163 -3.91 11.42 -7.37
N TYR A 164 -4.99 11.06 -6.67
CA TYR A 164 -6.27 11.79 -6.77
C TYR A 164 -6.61 12.51 -5.47
N SER A 165 -6.90 13.81 -5.54
CA SER A 165 -7.35 14.60 -4.39
C SER A 165 -8.66 14.06 -3.79
N SER A 166 -9.51 13.43 -4.61
CA SER A 166 -10.72 12.73 -4.14
C SER A 166 -10.41 11.54 -3.24
N THR A 167 -9.28 10.86 -3.45
CA THR A 167 -8.83 9.77 -2.56
C THR A 167 -8.45 10.32 -1.20
N ALA A 168 -7.69 11.42 -1.12
CA ALA A 168 -7.40 12.06 0.16
C ALA A 168 -8.68 12.49 0.89
N GLN A 169 -9.66 13.08 0.17
CA GLN A 169 -10.97 13.43 0.73
C GLN A 169 -11.76 12.21 1.21
N ALA A 170 -11.62 11.06 0.54
CA ALA A 170 -12.24 9.81 0.99
C ALA A 170 -11.58 9.29 2.27
N VAL A 171 -10.24 9.33 2.37
CA VAL A 171 -9.51 8.91 3.57
C VAL A 171 -9.90 9.75 4.79
N GLU A 172 -10.19 11.04 4.62
CA GLU A 172 -10.70 11.92 5.69
C GLU A 172 -12.08 11.50 6.22
N GLN A 173 -12.83 10.71 5.46
CA GLN A 173 -14.10 10.09 5.89
C GLN A 173 -13.89 8.67 6.41
N ILE A 174 -13.02 7.89 5.74
CA ILE A 174 -12.76 6.48 6.05
C ILE A 174 -12.04 6.33 7.39
N ALA A 175 -10.95 7.08 7.62
CA ALA A 175 -10.13 6.89 8.81
C ALA A 175 -10.90 7.09 10.13
N PRO A 176 -11.65 8.21 10.33
CA PRO A 176 -12.47 8.37 11.54
C PRO A 176 -13.58 7.32 11.66
N ALA A 177 -14.22 6.95 10.54
CA ALA A 177 -15.32 5.98 10.58
C ALA A 177 -14.84 4.60 11.02
N LEU A 178 -13.72 4.11 10.44
CA LEU A 178 -13.18 2.78 10.78
C LEU A 178 -12.62 2.76 12.20
N THR A 179 -11.90 3.78 12.63
CA THR A 179 -11.38 3.86 14.00
C THR A 179 -12.52 3.96 15.01
N GLY A 180 -13.61 4.69 14.70
CA GLY A 180 -14.83 4.73 15.50
C GLY A 180 -15.57 3.38 15.58
N GLN A 181 -15.41 2.52 14.57
CA GLN A 181 -15.90 1.14 14.56
C GLN A 181 -14.95 0.15 15.26
N GLY A 182 -13.85 0.62 15.83
CA GLY A 182 -12.89 -0.18 16.56
C GLY A 182 -11.73 -0.75 15.73
N PHE A 183 -11.67 -0.50 14.42
CA PHE A 183 -10.56 -0.94 13.58
C PHE A 183 -9.25 -0.22 13.92
N GLN A 184 -8.17 -0.96 13.82
CA GLN A 184 -6.82 -0.41 13.79
C GLN A 184 -6.37 -0.30 12.32
N LEU A 185 -5.99 0.91 11.90
CA LEU A 185 -5.46 1.15 10.56
C LEU A 185 -3.95 0.83 10.58
N VAL A 186 -3.58 -0.26 9.94
CA VAL A 186 -2.24 -0.84 10.01
C VAL A 186 -1.57 -0.88 8.63
N THR A 187 -0.23 -1.00 8.62
CA THR A 187 0.49 -1.32 7.39
C THR A 187 0.25 -2.78 7.01
N VAL A 188 0.52 -3.14 5.75
CA VAL A 188 0.41 -4.55 5.32
C VAL A 188 1.39 -5.43 6.09
N SER A 189 2.62 -4.96 6.35
CA SER A 189 3.58 -5.73 7.16
C SER A 189 3.12 -5.94 8.59
N GLU A 190 2.48 -4.95 9.22
CA GLU A 190 1.85 -5.13 10.53
C GLU A 190 0.70 -6.14 10.46
N LEU A 191 -0.13 -6.07 9.42
CA LEU A 191 -1.23 -7.02 9.22
C LEU A 191 -0.71 -8.46 9.08
N ILE A 192 0.33 -8.68 8.25
CA ILE A 192 1.01 -9.96 8.10
C ILE A 192 1.56 -10.47 9.44
N GLN A 193 2.16 -9.60 10.24
CA GLN A 193 2.72 -9.96 11.54
C GLN A 193 1.66 -10.51 12.50
N PHE A 194 0.43 -9.97 12.48
CA PHE A 194 -0.62 -10.33 13.44
C PHE A 194 -1.62 -11.36 12.92
N ARG A 195 -1.72 -11.54 11.60
CA ARG A 195 -2.76 -12.40 10.99
C ARG A 195 -2.21 -13.58 10.19
N GLY A 196 -0.94 -13.62 9.94
CA GLY A 196 -0.30 -14.72 9.22
C GLY A 196 0.78 -14.22 8.26
N GLY A 197 1.74 -15.08 7.98
CA GLY A 197 2.90 -14.76 7.15
C GLY A 197 2.59 -14.77 5.65
N ALA A 198 3.16 -13.81 4.93
CA ALA A 198 3.28 -13.86 3.49
C ALA A 198 4.60 -14.56 3.11
N ALA A 199 4.61 -15.26 1.98
CA ALA A 199 5.81 -15.93 1.47
C ALA A 199 6.31 -15.24 0.19
N PRO A 200 7.64 -15.26 -0.05
CA PRO A 200 8.24 -14.75 -1.29
C PRO A 200 7.61 -15.37 -2.54
N GLY A 201 7.28 -14.54 -3.53
CA GLY A 201 6.66 -14.97 -4.79
C GLY A 201 5.20 -15.43 -4.69
N VAL A 202 4.63 -15.39 -3.50
CA VAL A 202 3.22 -15.79 -3.25
C VAL A 202 2.32 -14.56 -3.24
N ILE A 203 1.16 -14.70 -3.88
CA ILE A 203 0.14 -13.65 -3.94
C ILE A 203 -0.80 -13.79 -2.74
N SER A 204 -1.04 -12.65 -2.08
CA SER A 204 -2.04 -12.52 -1.02
C SER A 204 -3.00 -11.38 -1.31
N TYR A 205 -4.28 -11.58 -1.03
CA TYR A 205 -5.34 -10.59 -1.25
C TYR A 205 -5.86 -10.00 0.07
N SER A 206 -5.70 -10.71 1.17
CA SER A 206 -6.10 -10.36 2.52
C SER A 206 -5.38 -11.26 3.52
N PHE A 207 -5.43 -10.90 4.80
CA PHE A 207 -4.88 -11.70 5.91
C PHE A 207 -5.94 -11.79 7.02
N PRO A 208 -7.00 -12.62 6.85
CA PRO A 208 -8.03 -12.77 7.86
C PRO A 208 -7.46 -13.41 9.13
N PRO A 209 -8.09 -13.20 10.30
CA PRO A 209 -7.75 -13.93 11.52
C PRO A 209 -7.92 -15.44 11.31
N ALA A 210 -7.11 -16.23 12.03
CA ALA A 210 -7.15 -17.69 12.00
C ALA A 210 -8.46 -18.25 12.59
#